data_0d9501bb253b29998c1ef1a5a760320a
#
_entry.id   0d9501bb253b29998c1ef1a5a760320a
#
_cell.length_a   1.000
_cell.length_b   1.000
_cell.length_c   1.000
_cell.angle_alpha   90.00
_cell.angle_beta   90.00
_cell.angle_gamma   90.00
#
_symmetry.space_group_name_H-M   'P 1'
#
loop_
_entity.id
_entity.type
_entity.pdbx_description
1 polymer ?
#
loop_
_entity_poly.entity_id
_entity_poly.type
_entity_poly.pdbx_seq_one_letter_code
_entity_poly.pdbx_strand_id
1 'polypeptide(L)'
;FAIEPHGFIVDARDNRLKVWSPVQHPFLLQKIMADMFDLPLGDVQVIAPDPGGGFGGKQMPKFEPLLAYASSRIERPVRLLLTLEDTFQAVRRAGAQVWVRSGFSKEGDVLFHDIRSDYLIGAYADIAERVTTKSNYLACGPYRVPDARIRARAVLSHTTPSCAFRGFGTPQINWAVEGQINE
;
A
#
# COMPACT_ATOMS: atom_id res chain seq x y z
N PHE A 1 5.70 -8.75 7.21
CA PHE A 1 5.57 -9.38 5.88
C PHE A 1 4.71 -10.63 5.95
N ALA A 2 4.21 -11.10 4.81
CA ALA A 2 3.55 -12.39 4.70
C ALA A 2 4.61 -13.50 4.63
N ILE A 3 4.37 -14.63 5.29
CA ILE A 3 5.29 -15.79 5.22
C ILE A 3 5.30 -16.37 3.81
N GLU A 4 4.13 -16.39 3.14
CA GLU A 4 4.03 -16.73 1.73
C GLU A 4 4.59 -15.60 0.86
N PRO A 5 5.66 -15.83 0.07
CA PRO A 5 6.16 -14.87 -0.91
C PRO A 5 5.12 -14.55 -2.00
N HIS A 6 5.41 -13.59 -2.85
CA HIS A 6 4.57 -13.31 -4.01
C HIS A 6 4.82 -14.36 -5.10
N GLY A 7 3.75 -14.94 -5.61
CA GLY A 7 3.80 -15.88 -6.72
C GLY A 7 2.65 -15.62 -7.69
N PHE A 8 2.96 -15.63 -8.99
CA PHE A 8 2.03 -15.27 -10.04
C PHE A 8 2.12 -16.24 -11.21
N ILE A 9 0.99 -16.51 -11.84
CA ILE A 9 0.93 -17.14 -13.15
C ILE A 9 0.00 -16.29 -14.02
N VAL A 10 0.41 -15.99 -15.23
CA VAL A 10 -0.42 -15.25 -16.20
C VAL A 10 -0.39 -15.94 -17.54
N ASP A 11 -1.57 -16.11 -18.10
CA ASP A 11 -1.80 -16.61 -19.47
C ASP A 11 -2.55 -15.52 -20.24
N ALA A 12 -1.88 -14.98 -21.27
CA ALA A 12 -2.38 -13.89 -22.11
C ALA A 12 -2.42 -14.33 -23.57
N ARG A 13 -3.29 -15.29 -23.88
CA ARG A 13 -3.51 -15.80 -25.22
C ARG A 13 -4.93 -15.52 -25.69
N ASP A 14 -5.15 -15.57 -26.99
CA ASP A 14 -6.48 -15.47 -27.64
C ASP A 14 -7.27 -14.22 -27.21
N ASN A 15 -6.59 -13.08 -27.05
CA ASN A 15 -7.17 -11.82 -26.55
C ASN A 15 -7.88 -11.95 -25.19
N ARG A 16 -7.42 -12.86 -24.34
CA ARG A 16 -7.92 -13.07 -23.00
C ARG A 16 -6.77 -13.06 -22.01
N LEU A 17 -7.06 -12.65 -20.78
CA LEU A 17 -6.14 -12.72 -19.66
C LEU A 17 -6.67 -13.66 -18.60
N LYS A 18 -5.84 -14.63 -18.20
CA LYS A 18 -6.09 -15.45 -17.04
C LYS A 18 -4.94 -15.30 -16.05
N VAL A 19 -5.24 -14.78 -14.87
CA VAL A 19 -4.27 -14.38 -13.86
C VAL A 19 -4.51 -15.15 -12.58
N TRP A 20 -3.51 -15.91 -12.14
CA TRP A 20 -3.46 -16.48 -10.78
C TRP A 20 -2.54 -15.63 -9.94
N SER A 21 -3.08 -15.02 -8.90
CA SER A 21 -2.35 -14.12 -8.01
C SER A 21 -2.93 -14.19 -6.59
N PRO A 22 -2.07 -14.20 -5.54
CA PRO A 22 -2.52 -14.14 -4.15
C PRO A 22 -2.97 -12.72 -3.76
N VAL A 23 -3.60 -12.02 -4.70
CA VAL A 23 -4.02 -10.63 -4.54
C VAL A 23 -5.18 -10.52 -3.54
N GLN A 24 -5.15 -9.48 -2.69
CA GLN A 24 -6.20 -9.21 -1.71
C GLN A 24 -7.46 -8.58 -2.33
N HIS A 25 -7.36 -7.98 -3.52
CA HIS A 25 -8.44 -7.27 -4.22
C HIS A 25 -8.57 -7.78 -5.66
N PRO A 26 -9.11 -9.01 -5.89
CA PRO A 26 -9.14 -9.62 -7.21
C PRO A 26 -9.94 -8.81 -8.23
N PHE A 27 -11.06 -8.21 -7.85
CA PHE A 27 -11.85 -7.37 -8.76
C PHE A 27 -11.14 -6.07 -9.15
N LEU A 28 -10.36 -5.49 -8.25
CA LEU A 28 -9.54 -4.33 -8.58
C LEU A 28 -8.42 -4.71 -9.55
N LEU A 29 -7.76 -5.84 -9.33
CA LEU A 29 -6.75 -6.36 -10.25
C LEU A 29 -7.37 -6.63 -11.62
N GLN A 30 -8.53 -7.27 -11.69
CA GLN A 30 -9.25 -7.54 -12.93
C GLN A 30 -9.50 -6.26 -13.72
N LYS A 31 -10.03 -5.22 -13.05
CA LYS A 31 -10.29 -3.93 -13.69
C LYS A 31 -9.01 -3.27 -14.20
N ILE A 32 -7.97 -3.22 -13.38
CA ILE A 32 -6.69 -2.60 -13.78
C ILE A 32 -6.08 -3.34 -14.97
N MET A 33 -6.12 -4.67 -14.99
CA MET A 33 -5.59 -5.47 -16.10
C MET A 33 -6.42 -5.27 -17.37
N ALA A 34 -7.74 -5.19 -17.26
CA ALA A 34 -8.62 -4.90 -18.39
C ALA A 34 -8.32 -3.52 -19.01
N ASP A 35 -8.22 -2.50 -18.15
CA ASP A 35 -7.91 -1.13 -18.58
C ASP A 35 -6.49 -1.03 -19.22
N MET A 36 -5.49 -1.72 -18.64
CA MET A 36 -4.10 -1.66 -19.14
C MET A 36 -3.90 -2.36 -20.48
N PHE A 37 -4.67 -3.42 -20.75
CA PHE A 37 -4.53 -4.22 -21.98
C PHE A 37 -5.66 -3.97 -22.99
N ASP A 38 -6.49 -2.97 -22.75
CA ASP A 38 -7.64 -2.60 -23.58
C ASP A 38 -8.54 -3.81 -23.90
N LEU A 39 -8.88 -4.57 -22.85
CA LEU A 39 -9.71 -5.76 -22.95
C LEU A 39 -11.07 -5.53 -22.29
N PRO A 40 -12.14 -6.15 -22.81
CA PRO A 40 -13.40 -6.24 -22.08
C PRO A 40 -13.20 -6.91 -20.72
N LEU A 41 -13.89 -6.42 -19.69
CA LEU A 41 -13.77 -6.96 -18.34
C LEU A 41 -14.05 -8.47 -18.27
N GLY A 42 -14.97 -8.98 -19.11
CA GLY A 42 -15.33 -10.39 -19.21
C GLY A 42 -14.22 -11.28 -19.79
N ASP A 43 -13.24 -10.71 -20.51
CA ASP A 43 -12.11 -11.42 -21.07
C ASP A 43 -10.89 -11.47 -20.12
N VAL A 44 -11.02 -10.87 -18.93
CA VAL A 44 -10.01 -10.92 -17.88
C VAL A 44 -10.53 -11.73 -16.70
N GLN A 45 -9.93 -12.88 -16.46
CA GLN A 45 -10.23 -13.75 -15.32
C GLN A 45 -9.11 -13.66 -14.28
N VAL A 46 -9.44 -13.25 -13.06
CA VAL A 46 -8.51 -13.30 -11.93
C VAL A 46 -8.92 -14.44 -11.00
N ILE A 47 -7.99 -15.33 -10.72
CA ILE A 47 -8.12 -16.43 -9.78
C ILE A 47 -7.24 -16.10 -8.58
N ALA A 48 -7.87 -15.77 -7.47
CA ALA A 48 -7.19 -15.52 -6.21
C ALA A 48 -7.32 -16.75 -5.32
N PRO A 49 -6.26 -17.56 -5.18
CA PRO A 49 -6.23 -18.62 -4.17
C PRO A 49 -6.18 -18.01 -2.77
N ASP A 50 -6.45 -18.83 -1.74
CA ASP A 50 -6.32 -18.41 -0.35
C ASP A 50 -4.87 -17.98 -0.07
N PRO A 51 -4.61 -16.70 0.26
CA PRO A 51 -3.24 -16.23 0.43
C PRO A 51 -2.67 -16.62 1.79
N GLY A 52 -1.40 -17.02 1.82
CA GLY A 52 -0.63 -17.25 3.04
C GLY A 52 -0.22 -15.96 3.76
N GLY A 53 -1.17 -15.01 3.84
CA GLY A 53 -1.02 -13.68 4.40
C GLY A 53 -0.85 -12.61 3.31
N GLY A 54 -1.33 -11.41 3.58
CA GLY A 54 -1.21 -10.27 2.67
C GLY A 54 -0.85 -8.97 3.39
N PHE A 55 -1.54 -8.69 4.50
CA PHE A 55 -1.32 -7.55 5.41
C PHE A 55 -1.23 -6.19 4.69
N GLY A 56 -1.84 -6.08 3.50
CA GLY A 56 -1.77 -4.91 2.63
C GLY A 56 -0.72 -5.01 1.51
N GLY A 57 0.33 -5.80 1.67
CA GLY A 57 1.40 -5.95 0.68
C GLY A 57 0.95 -6.57 -0.65
N LYS A 58 -0.17 -7.29 -0.65
CA LYS A 58 -0.77 -7.95 -1.81
C LYS A 58 -2.06 -7.23 -2.30
N GLN A 59 -2.21 -5.95 -2.01
CA GLN A 59 -3.42 -5.19 -2.36
C GLN A 59 -3.46 -4.75 -3.82
N MET A 60 -2.35 -4.17 -4.30
CA MET A 60 -2.24 -3.63 -5.65
C MET A 60 -1.46 -4.58 -6.55
N PRO A 61 -1.67 -4.52 -7.87
CA PRO A 61 -0.85 -5.26 -8.82
C PRO A 61 0.64 -4.98 -8.58
N LYS A 62 1.48 -6.00 -8.77
CA LYS A 62 2.93 -5.88 -8.65
C LYS A 62 3.61 -6.27 -9.97
N PHE A 63 3.62 -7.55 -10.26
CA PHE A 63 4.28 -8.09 -11.45
C PHE A 63 3.30 -8.67 -12.47
N GLU A 64 2.01 -8.75 -12.13
CA GLU A 64 0.99 -9.31 -13.01
C GLU A 64 0.96 -8.61 -14.38
N PRO A 65 1.01 -7.27 -14.48
CA PRO A 65 1.05 -6.60 -15.78
C PRO A 65 2.29 -6.96 -16.62
N LEU A 66 3.46 -7.07 -15.96
CA LEU A 66 4.69 -7.47 -16.65
C LEU A 66 4.61 -8.90 -17.19
N LEU A 67 4.05 -9.81 -16.38
CA LEU A 67 3.87 -11.19 -16.80
C LEU A 67 2.85 -11.32 -17.93
N ALA A 68 1.77 -10.51 -17.90
CA ALA A 68 0.78 -10.49 -18.97
C ALA A 68 1.41 -10.02 -20.28
N TYR A 69 2.20 -8.96 -20.25
CA TYR A 69 2.95 -8.51 -21.42
C TYR A 69 3.93 -9.59 -21.93
N ALA A 70 4.69 -10.21 -21.04
CA ALA A 70 5.61 -11.28 -21.42
C ALA A 70 4.86 -12.47 -22.03
N SER A 71 3.75 -12.91 -21.40
CA SER A 71 2.92 -14.01 -21.88
C SER A 71 2.35 -13.74 -23.29
N SER A 72 1.87 -12.53 -23.54
CA SER A 72 1.34 -12.14 -24.86
C SER A 72 2.42 -12.15 -25.95
N ARG A 73 3.67 -11.86 -25.59
CA ARG A 73 4.79 -11.82 -26.56
C ARG A 73 5.33 -13.20 -26.91
N ILE A 74 5.31 -14.14 -25.96
CA ILE A 74 5.82 -15.50 -26.20
C ILE A 74 4.72 -16.53 -26.48
N GLU A 75 3.45 -16.09 -26.43
CA GLU A 75 2.25 -16.93 -26.65
C GLU A 75 2.22 -18.18 -25.75
N ARG A 76 2.66 -18.03 -24.50
CA ARG A 76 2.69 -19.08 -23.47
C ARG A 76 2.41 -18.51 -22.10
N PRO A 77 1.87 -19.32 -21.16
CA PRO A 77 1.76 -18.91 -19.77
C PRO A 77 3.14 -18.59 -19.16
N VAL A 78 3.20 -17.54 -18.36
CA VAL A 78 4.41 -17.13 -17.63
C VAL A 78 4.18 -17.25 -16.14
N ARG A 79 5.15 -17.82 -15.44
CA ARG A 79 5.16 -17.92 -13.97
C ARG A 79 6.32 -17.14 -13.40
N LEU A 80 6.05 -16.40 -12.34
CA LEU A 80 7.05 -15.77 -11.49
C LEU A 80 6.77 -16.17 -10.03
N LEU A 81 7.79 -16.61 -9.33
CA LEU A 81 7.77 -16.83 -7.89
C LEU A 81 8.94 -16.04 -7.29
N LEU A 82 8.61 -15.08 -6.42
CA LEU A 82 9.65 -14.33 -5.70
C LEU A 82 10.21 -15.19 -4.58
N THR A 83 11.49 -14.99 -4.29
CA THR A 83 12.07 -15.44 -3.02
C THR A 83 11.55 -14.55 -1.87
N LEU A 84 11.80 -14.95 -0.63
CA LEU A 84 11.49 -14.11 0.51
C LEU A 84 12.30 -12.82 0.49
N GLU A 85 13.56 -12.88 0.07
CA GLU A 85 14.44 -11.73 -0.09
C GLU A 85 13.90 -10.75 -1.13
N ASP A 86 13.49 -11.22 -2.32
CA ASP A 86 12.85 -10.39 -3.35
C ASP A 86 11.58 -9.72 -2.81
N THR A 87 10.79 -10.44 -2.01
CA THR A 87 9.57 -9.91 -1.41
C THR A 87 9.87 -8.74 -0.47
N PHE A 88 10.95 -8.79 0.31
CA PHE A 88 11.38 -7.66 1.15
C PHE A 88 11.78 -6.43 0.34
N GLN A 89 12.30 -6.62 -0.86
CA GLN A 89 12.66 -5.53 -1.76
C GLN A 89 11.45 -4.98 -2.54
N ALA A 90 10.48 -5.83 -2.84
CA ALA A 90 9.30 -5.46 -3.63
C ALA A 90 8.22 -4.72 -2.84
N VAL A 91 8.16 -4.93 -1.51
CA VAL A 91 7.06 -4.45 -0.66
C VAL A 91 7.61 -3.86 0.64
N ARG A 92 7.33 -2.59 0.89
CA ARG A 92 7.77 -1.94 2.13
C ARG A 92 6.71 -1.00 2.70
N ARG A 93 6.81 -0.74 4.00
CA ARG A 93 6.10 0.35 4.66
C ARG A 93 6.75 1.68 4.31
N ALA A 94 5.97 2.74 4.09
CA ALA A 94 6.52 4.08 3.93
C ALA A 94 7.26 4.51 5.20
N GLY A 95 8.46 5.05 5.04
CA GLY A 95 9.08 5.87 6.08
C GLY A 95 8.30 7.17 6.25
N ALA A 96 8.30 7.73 7.46
CA ALA A 96 7.66 9.01 7.72
C ALA A 96 8.54 9.90 8.58
N GLN A 97 8.49 11.19 8.30
CA GLN A 97 8.99 12.23 9.18
C GLN A 97 7.79 13.01 9.71
N VAL A 98 7.70 13.11 11.03
CA VAL A 98 6.54 13.71 11.70
C VAL A 98 7.00 14.80 12.65
N TRP A 99 6.36 15.95 12.57
CA TRP A 99 6.51 17.06 13.51
C TRP A 99 5.20 17.21 14.27
N VAL A 100 5.28 17.19 15.57
CA VAL A 100 4.15 17.37 16.47
C VAL A 100 4.43 18.55 17.38
N ARG A 101 3.44 19.45 17.50
CA ARG A 101 3.41 20.50 18.49
C ARG A 101 2.07 20.44 19.20
N SER A 102 2.08 20.31 20.51
CA SER A 102 0.90 20.19 21.35
C SER A 102 0.89 21.26 22.41
N GLY A 103 -0.30 21.71 22.79
CA GLY A 103 -0.52 22.55 23.97
C GLY A 103 -1.32 21.80 25.00
N PHE A 104 -0.93 21.97 26.28
CA PHE A 104 -1.59 21.35 27.42
C PHE A 104 -1.98 22.41 28.45
N SER A 105 -3.08 22.20 29.16
CA SER A 105 -3.43 22.97 30.34
C SER A 105 -2.55 22.54 31.51
N LYS A 106 -2.61 23.31 32.62
CA LYS A 106 -1.92 22.94 33.85
C LYS A 106 -2.50 21.68 34.50
N GLU A 107 -3.73 21.37 34.16
CA GLU A 107 -4.49 20.21 34.64
C GLU A 107 -4.22 18.96 33.80
N GLY A 108 -3.46 19.09 32.68
CA GLY A 108 -3.09 17.98 31.77
C GLY A 108 -4.05 17.78 30.60
N ASP A 109 -5.03 18.66 30.40
CA ASP A 109 -5.91 18.57 29.23
C ASP A 109 -5.18 18.98 27.93
N VAL A 110 -5.40 18.25 26.87
CA VAL A 110 -4.91 18.63 25.54
C VAL A 110 -5.72 19.81 25.01
N LEU A 111 -5.06 20.91 24.69
CA LEU A 111 -5.68 22.11 24.15
C LEU A 111 -5.66 22.13 22.63
N PHE A 112 -4.53 21.73 22.04
CA PHE A 112 -4.41 21.64 20.57
C PHE A 112 -3.32 20.67 20.14
N HIS A 113 -3.43 20.21 18.87
CA HIS A 113 -2.36 19.57 18.12
C HIS A 113 -2.11 20.29 16.79
N ASP A 114 -0.86 20.63 16.49
CA ASP A 114 -0.39 21.02 15.15
C ASP A 114 0.58 19.94 14.66
N ILE A 115 0.12 19.12 13.70
CA ILE A 115 0.83 17.93 13.22
C ILE A 115 1.12 18.09 11.75
N ARG A 116 2.36 17.85 11.37
CA ARG A 116 2.80 17.73 9.99
C ARG A 116 3.50 16.39 9.80
N SER A 117 3.18 15.66 8.73
CA SER A 117 3.82 14.41 8.37
C SER A 117 4.18 14.35 6.89
N ASP A 118 5.38 13.90 6.58
CA ASP A 118 5.87 13.64 5.24
C ASP A 118 6.16 12.14 5.11
N TYR A 119 5.42 11.46 4.21
CA TYR A 119 5.57 10.03 3.94
C TYR A 119 6.43 9.82 2.70
N LEU A 120 7.54 9.11 2.85
CA LEU A 120 8.46 8.77 1.75
C LEU A 120 7.91 7.54 1.02
N ILE A 121 7.23 7.77 -0.10
CA ILE A 121 6.44 6.74 -0.78
C ILE A 121 7.20 5.98 -1.87
N GLY A 122 8.40 6.42 -2.24
CA GLY A 122 9.20 5.78 -3.28
C GLY A 122 8.93 6.32 -4.69
N ALA A 123 9.32 5.56 -5.70
CA ALA A 123 9.31 6.01 -7.10
C ALA A 123 7.91 6.07 -7.71
N TYR A 124 6.96 5.28 -7.21
CA TYR A 124 5.58 5.20 -7.69
C TYR A 124 4.60 5.29 -6.53
N ALA A 125 3.44 5.88 -6.80
CA ALA A 125 2.46 6.18 -5.76
C ALA A 125 1.81 4.92 -5.15
N ASP A 126 1.63 3.84 -5.91
CA ASP A 126 0.89 2.65 -5.47
C ASP A 126 -0.45 3.07 -4.82
N ILE A 127 -0.65 2.80 -3.53
CA ILE A 127 -1.80 3.21 -2.72
C ILE A 127 -1.42 4.27 -1.66
N ALA A 128 -0.28 4.91 -1.82
CA ALA A 128 0.30 5.78 -0.79
C ALA A 128 -0.54 7.02 -0.46
N GLU A 129 -1.30 7.55 -1.42
CA GLU A 129 -2.24 8.64 -1.19
C GLU A 129 -3.27 8.26 -0.11
N ARG A 130 -3.85 7.05 -0.22
CA ARG A 130 -4.81 6.54 0.77
C ARG A 130 -4.15 6.28 2.12
N VAL A 131 -2.91 5.78 2.13
CA VAL A 131 -2.13 5.56 3.36
C VAL A 131 -1.92 6.90 4.09
N THR A 132 -1.49 7.91 3.35
CA THR A 132 -1.24 9.27 3.88
C THR A 132 -2.52 9.92 4.38
N THR A 133 -3.62 9.82 3.63
CA THR A 133 -4.93 10.33 4.04
C THR A 133 -5.44 9.65 5.31
N LYS A 134 -5.33 8.31 5.38
CA LYS A 134 -5.77 7.54 6.55
C LYS A 134 -5.00 7.94 7.82
N SER A 135 -3.70 8.16 7.68
CA SER A 135 -2.85 8.65 8.76
C SER A 135 -3.36 9.99 9.32
N ASN A 136 -3.75 10.92 8.46
CA ASN A 136 -4.30 12.21 8.87
C ASN A 136 -5.56 12.08 9.72
N TYR A 137 -6.50 11.24 9.29
CA TYR A 137 -7.75 11.03 10.04
C TYR A 137 -7.55 10.47 11.43
N LEU A 138 -6.44 9.79 11.68
CA LEU A 138 -6.13 9.13 12.94
C LEU A 138 -5.06 9.86 13.75
N ALA A 139 -4.65 11.05 13.31
CA ALA A 139 -3.51 11.75 13.89
C ALA A 139 -3.74 12.27 15.32
N CYS A 140 -5.00 12.50 15.71
CA CYS A 140 -5.32 12.88 17.11
C CYS A 140 -5.34 11.68 18.05
N GLY A 141 -5.22 10.44 17.55
CA GLY A 141 -5.31 9.24 18.39
C GLY A 141 -6.68 9.12 19.09
N PRO A 142 -6.74 8.52 20.27
CA PRO A 142 -7.95 8.39 21.06
C PRO A 142 -8.26 9.61 21.93
N TYR A 143 -7.50 10.68 21.78
CA TYR A 143 -7.56 11.85 22.67
C TYR A 143 -8.65 12.83 22.23
N ARG A 144 -9.24 13.51 23.22
CA ARG A 144 -10.09 14.66 22.97
C ARG A 144 -9.22 15.89 22.69
N VAL A 145 -9.13 16.28 21.44
CA VAL A 145 -8.35 17.43 20.96
C VAL A 145 -9.32 18.47 20.40
N PRO A 146 -9.58 19.57 21.14
CA PRO A 146 -10.59 20.57 20.72
C PRO A 146 -10.15 21.35 19.47
N ASP A 147 -8.85 21.58 19.27
CA ASP A 147 -8.31 22.27 18.11
C ASP A 147 -7.16 21.46 17.48
N ALA A 148 -7.28 21.16 16.19
CA ALA A 148 -6.30 20.36 15.49
C ALA A 148 -6.01 20.89 14.08
N ARG A 149 -4.71 21.09 13.79
CA ARG A 149 -4.23 21.35 12.44
C ARG A 149 -3.38 20.15 12.00
N ILE A 150 -3.86 19.42 11.00
CA ILE A 150 -3.18 18.21 10.54
C ILE A 150 -2.89 18.33 9.05
N ARG A 151 -1.63 18.12 8.66
CA ARG A 151 -1.17 18.16 7.27
C ARG A 151 -0.27 16.97 7.01
N ALA A 152 -0.57 16.20 5.95
CA ALA A 152 0.31 15.15 5.47
C ALA A 152 0.63 15.32 4.00
N ARG A 153 1.82 14.87 3.62
CA ARG A 153 2.27 14.82 2.24
C ARG A 153 2.81 13.44 1.92
N ALA A 154 2.47 12.96 0.73
CA ALA A 154 3.13 11.83 0.10
C ALA A 154 4.27 12.39 -0.76
N VAL A 155 5.51 11.97 -0.49
CA VAL A 155 6.71 12.50 -1.14
C VAL A 155 7.34 11.40 -1.99
N LEU A 156 7.44 11.62 -3.29
CA LEU A 156 8.13 10.72 -4.22
C LEU A 156 9.64 10.72 -3.96
N SER A 157 10.27 9.59 -4.19
CA SER A 157 11.73 9.41 -4.05
C SER A 157 12.23 8.27 -4.93
N HIS A 158 13.55 8.19 -5.12
CA HIS A 158 14.19 7.15 -5.93
C HIS A 158 14.43 5.85 -5.14
N THR A 159 13.48 5.45 -4.31
CA THR A 159 13.51 4.19 -3.56
C THR A 159 12.39 3.27 -4.02
N THR A 160 12.43 2.01 -3.60
CA THR A 160 11.33 1.05 -3.83
C THR A 160 10.00 1.66 -3.40
N PRO A 161 8.92 1.53 -4.18
CA PRO A 161 7.61 2.03 -3.82
C PRO A 161 7.13 1.46 -2.48
N SER A 162 6.50 2.31 -1.68
CA SER A 162 5.80 1.84 -0.51
C SER A 162 4.40 1.40 -0.88
N CYS A 163 3.88 0.44 -0.13
CA CYS A 163 2.53 -0.07 -0.30
C CYS A 163 1.72 0.05 0.98
N ALA A 164 0.48 -0.36 0.92
CA ALA A 164 -0.29 -0.63 2.10
C ALA A 164 0.44 -1.65 2.98
N PHE A 165 0.51 -1.38 4.27
CA PHE A 165 0.97 -2.34 5.26
C PHE A 165 0.13 -2.21 6.53
N ARG A 166 -0.04 -3.30 7.27
CA ARG A 166 -0.87 -3.40 8.48
C ARG A 166 -0.78 -2.14 9.35
N GLY A 167 -1.95 -1.52 9.64
CA GLY A 167 -2.05 -0.22 10.31
C GLY A 167 -2.17 0.97 9.35
N PHE A 168 -1.79 0.84 8.06
CA PHE A 168 -2.12 1.73 6.95
C PHE A 168 -1.83 3.22 7.24
N GLY A 169 -0.60 3.53 7.66
CA GLY A 169 -0.14 4.87 8.02
C GLY A 169 -0.30 5.23 9.51
N THR A 170 -1.20 4.59 10.21
CA THR A 170 -1.45 4.82 11.65
C THR A 170 -0.24 4.57 12.54
N PRO A 171 0.56 3.49 12.35
CA PRO A 171 1.70 3.26 13.24
C PRO A 171 2.72 4.38 13.24
N GLN A 172 2.95 5.03 12.09
CA GLN A 172 3.91 6.13 11.99
C GLN A 172 3.44 7.37 12.75
N ILE A 173 2.16 7.73 12.57
CA ILE A 173 1.62 8.93 13.21
C ILE A 173 1.39 8.72 14.70
N ASN A 174 0.87 7.56 15.11
CA ASN A 174 0.64 7.26 16.52
C ASN A 174 1.95 7.22 17.30
N TRP A 175 3.02 6.62 16.72
CA TRP A 175 4.32 6.61 17.38
C TRP A 175 4.79 8.03 17.73
N ALA A 176 4.60 8.99 16.82
CA ALA A 176 5.02 10.38 17.05
C ALA A 176 4.11 11.10 18.06
N VAL A 177 2.79 10.90 17.99
CA VAL A 177 1.82 11.56 18.87
C VAL A 177 1.91 11.00 20.29
N GLU A 178 1.98 9.68 20.44
CA GLU A 178 2.15 9.04 21.75
C GLU A 178 3.51 9.41 22.38
N GLY A 179 4.58 9.52 21.56
CA GLY A 179 5.87 10.04 22.03
C GLY A 179 5.74 11.45 22.61
N GLN A 180 5.04 12.35 21.91
CA GLN A 180 4.80 13.73 22.37
C GLN A 180 3.96 13.82 23.66
N ILE A 181 2.98 12.92 23.84
CA ILE A 181 2.12 12.92 25.02
C ILE A 181 2.86 12.37 26.26
N ASN A 182 3.84 11.48 26.02
CA ASN A 182 4.64 10.91 27.12
C ASN A 182 5.77 11.85 27.62
N GLU A 183 6.08 12.93 26.91
CA GLU A 183 7.04 13.98 27.33
C GLU A 183 6.41 14.99 28.28
#